data_c0b4e2b116cb8a3d97c44e7eea6146fd
#
_entry.id   c0b4e2b116cb8a3d97c44e7eea6146fd
#
_cell.length_a   1.000
_cell.length_b   1.000
_cell.length_c   1.000
_cell.angle_alpha   90.00
_cell.angle_beta   90.00
_cell.angle_gamma   90.00
#
_symmetry.space_group_name_H-M   'P 1'
#
loop_
_entity.id
_entity.type
_entity.pdbx_description
1 polymer ?
#
loop_
_entity_poly.entity_id
_entity_poly.type
_entity_poly.pdbx_seq_one_letter_code
_entity_poly.pdbx_strand_id
1 'polypeptide(L)'
;MSTFPNTSFSLIAKIRDLPPGEDGAAWARFWDLYAPAMRAFAVFKGGKANADDIVMTVFGRLVEVLRSGQFDPTKGSFHSYLAAMIYNEVHMQHRKDEVRKSDAHVPLDEALVESLAAPSSNEVDVDWQRAVLQAATEHVLTKTALSERDREVYRYYVQEQHPIEDAAEKFHITRNNVSQIKTRIERRIAAIGREIAASVERL
;
A
#
# COMPACT_ATOMS: atom_id res chain seq x y z
N MET A 1 -9.23 21.48 20.76
CA MET A 1 -7.98 20.73 20.99
C MET A 1 -8.19 19.31 20.52
N SER A 2 -7.77 19.01 19.31
CA SER A 2 -7.96 17.68 18.70
C SER A 2 -6.74 16.83 19.02
N THR A 3 -6.91 15.90 19.93
CA THR A 3 -5.88 14.94 20.32
C THR A 3 -5.92 13.79 19.31
N PHE A 4 -5.23 13.95 18.18
CA PHE A 4 -4.90 12.80 17.36
C PHE A 4 -3.76 12.06 18.05
N PRO A 5 -3.88 10.76 18.29
CA PRO A 5 -2.77 10.00 18.84
C PRO A 5 -1.63 9.99 17.81
N ASN A 6 -0.45 10.37 18.27
CA ASN A 6 0.85 10.36 17.58
C ASN A 6 1.29 8.91 17.24
N THR A 7 0.48 8.17 16.45
CA THR A 7 0.60 6.72 16.40
C THR A 7 1.57 6.21 15.34
N SER A 8 1.90 7.02 14.36
CA SER A 8 2.59 6.50 13.18
C SER A 8 4.10 6.77 13.16
N PHE A 9 4.54 7.93 13.58
CA PHE A 9 5.97 8.20 13.81
C PHE A 9 6.57 7.21 14.81
N SER A 10 5.76 6.82 15.79
CA SER A 10 6.13 5.80 16.75
C SER A 10 6.30 4.40 16.17
N LEU A 11 5.77 4.05 14.98
CA LEU A 11 5.77 2.67 14.51
C LEU A 11 7.14 2.24 13.95
N ILE A 12 7.70 2.99 12.99
CA ILE A 12 9.02 2.69 12.44
C ILE A 12 10.12 2.94 13.49
N ALA A 13 9.98 4.01 14.29
CA ALA A 13 10.88 4.24 15.42
C ALA A 13 10.80 3.11 16.45
N LYS A 14 9.61 2.64 16.82
CA LYS A 14 9.44 1.47 17.69
C LYS A 14 10.06 0.21 17.11
N ILE A 15 9.85 -0.06 15.82
CA ILE A 15 10.45 -1.20 15.14
C ILE A 15 11.98 -1.14 15.23
N ARG A 16 12.57 0.05 15.04
CA ARG A 16 14.01 0.25 15.12
C ARG A 16 14.57 0.16 16.54
N ASP A 17 13.86 0.72 17.50
CA ASP A 17 14.37 0.95 18.84
C ASP A 17 14.03 -0.18 19.82
N LEU A 18 13.07 -1.08 19.49
CA LEU A 18 12.75 -2.25 20.31
C LEU A 18 13.74 -3.40 20.09
N PRO A 19 14.11 -4.12 21.17
CA PRO A 19 14.94 -5.33 21.05
C PRO A 19 14.28 -6.40 20.18
N PRO A 20 15.09 -7.22 19.46
CA PRO A 20 14.56 -8.38 18.75
C PRO A 20 13.77 -9.31 19.69
N GLY A 21 12.52 -9.59 19.31
CA GLY A 21 11.59 -10.41 20.09
C GLY A 21 10.53 -9.61 20.87
N GLU A 22 10.76 -8.32 21.15
CA GLU A 22 9.77 -7.43 21.76
C GLU A 22 9.05 -6.56 20.72
N ASP A 23 9.51 -6.58 19.48
CA ASP A 23 9.01 -5.78 18.35
C ASP A 23 7.84 -6.44 17.57
N GLY A 24 7.45 -7.67 17.94
CA GLY A 24 6.44 -8.44 17.20
C GLY A 24 5.10 -7.73 17.02
N ALA A 25 4.60 -7.04 18.05
CA ALA A 25 3.34 -6.29 17.94
C ALA A 25 3.47 -5.07 17.00
N ALA A 26 4.64 -4.41 16.97
CA ALA A 26 4.91 -3.30 16.05
C ALA A 26 5.01 -3.80 14.60
N TRP A 27 5.65 -4.95 14.37
CA TRP A 27 5.69 -5.59 13.05
C TRP A 27 4.33 -6.08 12.58
N ALA A 28 3.52 -6.68 13.45
CA ALA A 28 2.15 -7.06 13.10
C ALA A 28 1.33 -5.83 12.68
N ARG A 29 1.43 -4.73 13.43
CA ARG A 29 0.75 -3.48 13.09
C ARG A 29 1.25 -2.90 11.76
N PHE A 30 2.56 -2.95 11.51
CA PHE A 30 3.14 -2.54 10.23
C PHE A 30 2.59 -3.39 9.09
N TRP A 31 2.56 -4.69 9.25
CA TRP A 31 2.02 -5.62 8.26
C TRP A 31 0.56 -5.30 7.92
N ASP A 32 -0.30 -5.19 8.94
CA ASP A 32 -1.72 -4.90 8.74
C ASP A 32 -1.97 -3.58 7.99
N LEU A 33 -1.10 -2.60 8.24
CA LEU A 33 -1.21 -1.27 7.64
C LEU A 33 -0.63 -1.21 6.22
N TYR A 34 0.53 -1.82 6.00
CA TYR A 34 1.31 -1.65 4.77
C TYR A 34 1.15 -2.77 3.75
N ALA A 35 0.96 -4.03 4.17
CA ALA A 35 0.90 -5.15 3.25
C ALA A 35 -0.19 -5.00 2.16
N PRO A 36 -1.40 -4.47 2.45
CA PRO A 36 -2.39 -4.21 1.40
C PRO A 36 -1.92 -3.20 0.35
N ALA A 37 -1.26 -2.10 0.77
CA ALA A 37 -0.73 -1.09 -0.15
C ALA A 37 0.48 -1.62 -0.95
N MET A 38 1.38 -2.36 -0.31
CA MET A 38 2.51 -3.04 -0.96
C MET A 38 2.02 -3.99 -2.04
N ARG A 39 1.00 -4.80 -1.73
CA ARG A 39 0.38 -5.73 -2.67
C ARG A 39 -0.26 -5.00 -3.85
N ALA A 40 -1.05 -3.96 -3.58
CA ALA A 40 -1.69 -3.16 -4.63
C ALA A 40 -0.63 -2.52 -5.55
N PHE A 41 0.47 -2.02 -5.00
CA PHE A 41 1.57 -1.46 -5.76
C PHE A 41 2.30 -2.51 -6.60
N ALA A 42 2.57 -3.70 -6.04
CA ALA A 42 3.17 -4.83 -6.77
C ALA A 42 2.29 -5.24 -7.97
N VAL A 43 0.98 -5.38 -7.76
CA VAL A 43 0.01 -5.68 -8.83
C VAL A 43 0.01 -4.60 -9.91
N PHE A 44 0.02 -3.33 -9.50
CA PHE A 44 0.05 -2.19 -10.42
C PHE A 44 1.31 -2.17 -11.27
N LYS A 45 2.46 -2.56 -10.71
CA LYS A 45 3.75 -2.66 -11.43
C LYS A 45 3.93 -3.94 -12.24
N GLY A 46 2.88 -4.77 -12.36
CA GLY A 46 2.88 -5.98 -13.19
C GLY A 46 3.11 -7.30 -12.43
N GLY A 47 3.36 -7.26 -11.14
CA GLY A 47 3.59 -8.43 -10.29
C GLY A 47 2.33 -9.20 -9.88
N LYS A 48 1.24 -9.16 -10.67
CA LYS A 48 -0.06 -9.72 -10.28
C LYS A 48 0.00 -11.21 -9.90
N ALA A 49 0.75 -12.00 -10.65
CA ALA A 49 0.83 -13.46 -10.43
C ALA A 49 1.55 -13.81 -9.11
N ASN A 50 2.52 -12.98 -8.69
CA ASN A 50 3.43 -13.26 -7.58
C ASN A 50 3.38 -12.16 -6.49
N ALA A 51 2.28 -11.39 -6.43
CA ALA A 51 2.20 -10.20 -5.57
C ALA A 51 2.43 -10.52 -4.08
N ASP A 52 1.93 -11.66 -3.60
CA ASP A 52 2.08 -12.06 -2.20
C ASP A 52 3.54 -12.47 -1.91
N ASP A 53 4.19 -13.19 -2.82
CA ASP A 53 5.60 -13.59 -2.69
C ASP A 53 6.52 -12.36 -2.74
N ILE A 54 6.23 -11.40 -3.63
CA ILE A 54 6.93 -10.12 -3.71
C ILE A 54 6.84 -9.37 -2.38
N VAL A 55 5.62 -9.24 -1.84
CA VAL A 55 5.39 -8.55 -0.57
C VAL A 55 6.14 -9.23 0.58
N MET A 56 6.10 -10.56 0.67
CA MET A 56 6.84 -11.31 1.68
C MET A 56 8.34 -11.13 1.55
N THR A 57 8.89 -11.20 0.35
CA THR A 57 10.32 -11.00 0.09
C THR A 57 10.77 -9.59 0.48
N VAL A 58 10.02 -8.57 0.05
CA VAL A 58 10.31 -7.18 0.38
C VAL A 58 10.18 -6.92 1.88
N PHE A 59 9.16 -7.49 2.53
CA PHE A 59 8.98 -7.37 3.97
C PHE A 59 10.17 -7.96 4.75
N GLY A 60 10.65 -9.15 4.38
CA GLY A 60 11.84 -9.77 4.99
C GLY A 60 13.07 -8.86 4.88
N ARG A 61 13.37 -8.34 3.69
CA ARG A 61 14.48 -7.39 3.47
C ARG A 61 14.30 -6.09 4.26
N LEU A 62 13.06 -5.58 4.32
CA LEU A 62 12.76 -4.36 5.09
C LEU A 62 13.05 -4.54 6.58
N VAL A 63 12.72 -5.71 7.14
CA VAL A 63 13.06 -6.05 8.54
C VAL A 63 14.57 -5.95 8.77
N GLU A 64 15.38 -6.52 7.87
CA GLU A 64 16.84 -6.46 7.95
C GLU A 64 17.37 -5.03 7.86
N VAL A 65 16.88 -4.26 6.88
CA VAL A 65 17.30 -2.87 6.65
C VAL A 65 16.98 -1.97 7.84
N LEU A 66 15.78 -2.08 8.42
CA LEU A 66 15.39 -1.25 9.56
C LEU A 66 16.15 -1.64 10.83
N ARG A 67 16.40 -2.93 11.04
CA ARG A 67 17.19 -3.41 12.19
C ARG A 67 18.68 -3.05 12.10
N SER A 68 19.25 -3.09 10.90
CA SER A 68 20.65 -2.72 10.68
C SER A 68 20.90 -1.22 10.62
N GLY A 69 19.82 -0.39 10.64
CA GLY A 69 19.93 1.07 10.52
C GLY A 69 20.39 1.55 9.14
N GLN A 70 20.28 0.70 8.12
CA GLN A 70 20.70 1.06 6.74
C GLN A 70 19.74 2.03 6.06
N PHE A 71 18.52 2.19 6.56
CA PHE A 71 17.59 3.18 6.04
C PHE A 71 18.05 4.60 6.43
N ASP A 72 18.37 5.42 5.44
CA ASP A 72 18.80 6.80 5.61
C ASP A 72 17.68 7.77 5.15
N PRO A 73 16.97 8.41 6.09
CA PRO A 73 15.87 9.32 5.75
C PRO A 73 16.33 10.59 5.02
N THR A 74 17.62 10.91 5.00
CA THR A 74 18.14 12.06 4.26
C THR A 74 18.19 11.81 2.74
N LYS A 75 18.18 10.55 2.31
CA LYS A 75 18.22 10.15 0.89
C LYS A 75 16.85 10.05 0.24
N GLY A 76 15.77 10.10 1.02
CA GLY A 76 14.41 10.05 0.50
C GLY A 76 13.37 9.61 1.52
N SER A 77 12.10 9.65 1.12
CA SER A 77 11.02 9.22 2.00
C SER A 77 11.05 7.69 2.16
N PHE A 78 10.53 7.21 3.30
CA PHE A 78 10.36 5.77 3.52
C PHE A 78 9.44 5.13 2.46
N HIS A 79 8.40 5.84 2.03
CA HIS A 79 7.48 5.32 1.00
C HIS A 79 8.18 5.17 -0.35
N SER A 80 8.98 6.15 -0.77
CA SER A 80 9.77 6.04 -2.00
C SER A 80 10.76 4.88 -1.91
N TYR A 81 11.40 4.69 -0.74
CA TYR A 81 12.30 3.57 -0.49
C TYR A 81 11.57 2.22 -0.58
N LEU A 82 10.44 2.08 0.12
CA LEU A 82 9.62 0.87 0.09
C LEU A 82 9.09 0.57 -1.31
N ALA A 83 8.60 1.58 -2.01
CA ALA A 83 8.11 1.45 -3.38
C ALA A 83 9.23 1.04 -4.35
N ALA A 84 10.45 1.56 -4.18
CA ALA A 84 11.61 1.14 -4.97
C ALA A 84 11.98 -0.32 -4.71
N MET A 85 11.93 -0.79 -3.45
CA MET A 85 12.16 -2.20 -3.12
C MET A 85 11.15 -3.12 -3.84
N ILE A 86 9.87 -2.76 -3.82
CA ILE A 86 8.82 -3.53 -4.49
C ILE A 86 9.01 -3.51 -6.01
N TYR A 87 9.29 -2.35 -6.59
CA TYR A 87 9.56 -2.19 -8.02
C TYR A 87 10.71 -3.11 -8.47
N ASN A 88 11.83 -3.07 -7.76
CA ASN A 88 12.99 -3.91 -8.06
C ASN A 88 12.67 -5.41 -7.96
N GLU A 89 11.90 -5.82 -6.94
CA GLU A 89 11.51 -7.23 -6.80
C GLU A 89 10.56 -7.70 -7.92
N VAL A 90 9.60 -6.84 -8.33
CA VAL A 90 8.74 -7.13 -9.51
C VAL A 90 9.59 -7.36 -10.76
N HIS A 91 10.55 -6.48 -11.02
CA HIS A 91 11.45 -6.62 -12.17
C HIS A 91 12.33 -7.86 -12.10
N MET A 92 12.83 -8.20 -10.90
CA MET A 92 13.59 -9.46 -10.69
C MET A 92 12.74 -10.69 -11.00
N GLN A 93 11.49 -10.72 -10.57
CA GLN A 93 10.59 -11.83 -10.86
C GLN A 93 10.31 -11.96 -12.37
N HIS A 94 10.04 -10.85 -13.05
CA HIS A 94 9.86 -10.87 -14.51
C HIS A 94 11.10 -11.44 -15.24
N ARG A 95 12.29 -11.02 -14.87
CA ARG A 95 13.54 -11.54 -15.46
C ARG A 95 13.73 -13.03 -15.19
N LYS A 96 13.44 -13.50 -13.98
CA LYS A 96 13.48 -14.94 -13.66
C LYS A 96 12.51 -15.75 -14.53
N ASP A 97 11.30 -15.21 -14.77
CA ASP A 97 10.31 -15.86 -15.60
C ASP A 97 10.70 -15.88 -17.09
N GLU A 98 11.34 -14.80 -17.59
CA GLU A 98 11.88 -14.74 -18.94
C GLU A 98 13.03 -15.73 -19.14
N VAL A 99 13.97 -15.82 -18.20
CA VAL A 99 15.08 -16.78 -18.24
C VAL A 99 14.55 -18.22 -18.21
N ARG A 100 13.56 -18.52 -17.38
CA ARG A 100 12.94 -19.85 -17.34
C ARG A 100 12.26 -20.24 -18.66
N LYS A 101 11.70 -19.26 -19.39
CA LYS A 101 11.05 -19.49 -20.69
C LYS A 101 12.04 -19.62 -21.86
N SER A 102 13.25 -19.08 -21.72
CA SER A 102 14.22 -18.98 -22.82
C SER A 102 15.23 -20.12 -22.89
N ASP A 103 15.21 -21.12 -21.99
CA ASP A 103 16.23 -22.19 -21.87
C ASP A 103 17.70 -21.69 -21.83
N ALA A 104 17.90 -20.38 -21.77
CA ALA A 104 19.22 -19.76 -21.75
C ALA A 104 19.70 -19.55 -20.31
N HIS A 105 20.79 -20.17 -19.98
CA HIS A 105 21.48 -19.98 -18.69
C HIS A 105 22.21 -18.61 -18.70
N VAL A 106 21.47 -17.52 -18.40
CA VAL A 106 22.07 -16.20 -18.23
C VAL A 106 22.37 -16.01 -16.72
N PRO A 107 23.63 -15.79 -16.32
CA PRO A 107 23.95 -15.54 -14.91
C PRO A 107 23.19 -14.28 -14.42
N LEU A 108 22.49 -14.42 -13.31
CA LEU A 108 21.81 -13.29 -12.65
C LEU A 108 22.88 -12.44 -11.96
N ASP A 109 23.19 -11.29 -12.54
CA ASP A 109 24.06 -10.31 -11.88
C ASP A 109 23.21 -9.47 -10.92
N GLU A 110 23.22 -9.85 -9.62
CA GLU A 110 22.49 -9.15 -8.55
C GLU A 110 22.96 -7.69 -8.40
N ALA A 111 24.21 -7.38 -8.70
CA ALA A 111 24.76 -6.03 -8.65
C ALA A 111 24.16 -5.11 -9.73
N LEU A 112 23.74 -5.66 -10.88
CA LEU A 112 23.10 -4.90 -11.95
C LEU A 112 21.65 -4.52 -11.59
N VAL A 113 21.00 -5.29 -10.73
CA VAL A 113 19.62 -5.04 -10.26
C VAL A 113 19.58 -3.84 -9.29
N GLU A 114 20.61 -3.68 -8.48
CA GLU A 114 20.76 -2.55 -7.55
C GLU A 114 21.08 -1.23 -8.28
N SER A 115 21.62 -1.33 -9.51
CA SER A 115 21.97 -0.21 -10.39
C SER A 115 20.87 0.21 -11.37
N LEU A 116 19.75 -0.54 -11.47
CA LEU A 116 18.64 -0.07 -12.30
C LEU A 116 18.04 1.16 -11.64
N ALA A 117 18.22 2.30 -12.30
CA ALA A 117 17.70 3.58 -11.85
C ALA A 117 16.24 3.42 -11.44
N ALA A 118 15.97 3.57 -10.14
CA ALA A 118 14.60 3.68 -9.67
C ALA A 118 13.90 4.76 -10.51
N PRO A 119 12.64 4.52 -10.93
CA PRO A 119 11.88 5.53 -11.63
C PRO A 119 11.92 6.84 -10.82
N SER A 120 11.80 7.98 -11.49
CA SER A 120 11.89 9.28 -10.82
C SER A 120 11.02 9.28 -9.56
N SER A 121 11.50 9.83 -8.46
CA SER A 121 10.80 9.82 -7.17
C SER A 121 9.33 10.27 -7.29
N ASN A 122 9.06 11.21 -8.20
CA ASN A 122 7.71 11.73 -8.44
C ASN A 122 6.73 10.69 -9.03
N GLU A 123 7.16 9.86 -9.98
CA GLU A 123 6.29 8.82 -10.57
C GLU A 123 6.02 7.70 -9.58
N VAL A 124 7.03 7.30 -8.84
CA VAL A 124 6.89 6.29 -7.77
C VAL A 124 5.94 6.77 -6.69
N ASP A 125 6.03 8.03 -6.29
CA ASP A 125 5.17 8.61 -5.25
C ASP A 125 3.70 8.67 -5.70
N VAL A 126 3.43 9.04 -6.95
CA VAL A 126 2.06 9.07 -7.51
C VAL A 126 1.47 7.65 -7.57
N ASP A 127 2.24 6.69 -8.04
CA ASP A 127 1.79 5.30 -8.15
C ASP A 127 1.60 4.65 -6.78
N TRP A 128 2.47 4.99 -5.82
CA TRP A 128 2.29 4.59 -4.42
C TRP A 128 1.02 5.17 -3.81
N GLN A 129 0.74 6.46 -4.02
CA GLN A 129 -0.49 7.09 -3.55
C GLN A 129 -1.75 6.42 -4.12
N ARG A 130 -1.72 6.03 -5.41
CA ARG A 130 -2.81 5.26 -6.03
C ARG A 130 -2.99 3.90 -5.38
N ALA A 131 -1.90 3.19 -5.13
CA ALA A 131 -1.93 1.90 -4.46
C ALA A 131 -2.47 1.99 -3.02
N VAL A 132 -2.06 3.01 -2.28
CA VAL A 132 -2.59 3.32 -0.94
C VAL A 132 -4.09 3.60 -0.98
N LEU A 133 -4.53 4.43 -1.93
CA LEU A 133 -5.95 4.74 -2.08
C LEU A 133 -6.77 3.50 -2.44
N GLN A 134 -6.28 2.66 -3.34
CA GLN A 134 -6.93 1.41 -3.71
C GLN A 134 -7.02 0.46 -2.50
N ALA A 135 -5.92 0.26 -1.78
CA ALA A 135 -5.88 -0.61 -0.59
C ALA A 135 -6.81 -0.09 0.51
N ALA A 136 -6.82 1.22 0.77
CA ALA A 136 -7.71 1.85 1.75
C ALA A 136 -9.19 1.68 1.35
N THR A 137 -9.50 1.82 0.08
CA THR A 137 -10.87 1.61 -0.44
C THR A 137 -11.32 0.18 -0.25
N GLU A 138 -10.49 -0.79 -0.64
CA GLU A 138 -10.77 -2.21 -0.46
C GLU A 138 -10.94 -2.57 1.02
N HIS A 139 -10.06 -2.07 1.88
CA HIS A 139 -10.16 -2.30 3.32
C HIS A 139 -11.48 -1.77 3.89
N VAL A 140 -11.86 -0.52 3.55
CA VAL A 140 -13.13 0.06 4.02
C VAL A 140 -14.32 -0.75 3.53
N LEU A 141 -14.33 -1.16 2.28
CA LEU A 141 -15.44 -1.91 1.69
C LEU A 141 -15.52 -3.38 2.16
N THR A 142 -14.42 -3.98 2.62
CA THR A 142 -14.39 -5.41 2.97
C THR A 142 -14.23 -5.69 4.46
N LYS A 143 -13.49 -4.86 5.18
CA LYS A 143 -13.06 -5.12 6.57
C LYS A 143 -13.73 -4.26 7.62
N THR A 144 -14.47 -3.19 7.23
CA THR A 144 -15.13 -2.31 8.20
C THR A 144 -16.62 -2.65 8.35
N ALA A 145 -17.18 -2.24 9.48
CA ALA A 145 -18.62 -2.37 9.74
C ALA A 145 -19.43 -1.37 8.89
N LEU A 146 -19.59 -1.69 7.62
CA LEU A 146 -20.53 -1.04 6.70
C LEU A 146 -21.71 -1.98 6.45
N SER A 147 -22.91 -1.42 6.28
CA SER A 147 -24.03 -2.21 5.79
C SER A 147 -23.77 -2.67 4.36
N GLU A 148 -24.26 -3.85 3.97
CA GLU A 148 -24.11 -4.33 2.59
C GLU A 148 -24.72 -3.35 1.61
N ARG A 149 -25.88 -2.77 1.95
CA ARG A 149 -26.54 -1.74 1.18
C ARG A 149 -25.62 -0.53 0.90
N ASP A 150 -24.90 -0.03 1.91
CA ASP A 150 -24.00 1.11 1.73
C ASP A 150 -22.82 0.77 0.81
N ARG A 151 -22.32 -0.46 0.88
CA ARG A 151 -21.26 -0.95 -0.01
C ARG A 151 -21.74 -1.00 -1.45
N GLU A 152 -22.94 -1.56 -1.69
CA GLU A 152 -23.52 -1.67 -3.02
C GLU A 152 -23.83 -0.29 -3.62
N VAL A 153 -24.40 0.64 -2.83
CA VAL A 153 -24.62 2.03 -3.27
C VAL A 153 -23.29 2.69 -3.67
N TYR A 154 -22.24 2.51 -2.86
CA TYR A 154 -20.94 3.11 -3.15
C TYR A 154 -20.30 2.50 -4.40
N ARG A 155 -20.34 1.17 -4.56
CA ARG A 155 -19.84 0.49 -5.76
C ARG A 155 -20.55 1.00 -7.01
N TYR A 156 -21.86 0.97 -7.00
CA TYR A 156 -22.67 1.38 -8.15
C TYR A 156 -22.46 2.85 -8.51
N TYR A 157 -22.56 3.74 -7.52
CA TYR A 157 -22.48 5.19 -7.78
C TYR A 157 -21.05 5.67 -8.05
N VAL A 158 -20.07 5.18 -7.27
CA VAL A 158 -18.71 5.74 -7.31
C VAL A 158 -17.75 4.89 -8.15
N GLN A 159 -17.73 3.58 -7.97
CA GLN A 159 -16.77 2.72 -8.68
C GLN A 159 -17.22 2.43 -10.12
N GLU A 160 -18.51 2.20 -10.33
CA GLU A 160 -19.11 1.96 -11.64
C GLU A 160 -19.51 3.25 -12.35
N GLN A 161 -19.41 4.40 -11.67
CA GLN A 161 -19.66 5.75 -12.21
C GLN A 161 -21.09 5.97 -12.76
N HIS A 162 -22.10 5.34 -12.15
CA HIS A 162 -23.48 5.59 -12.53
C HIS A 162 -23.98 6.96 -12.03
N PRO A 163 -24.96 7.59 -12.68
CA PRO A 163 -25.59 8.82 -12.21
C PRO A 163 -26.19 8.67 -10.82
N ILE A 164 -26.21 9.76 -10.05
CA ILE A 164 -26.78 9.74 -8.69
C ILE A 164 -28.27 9.45 -8.68
N GLU A 165 -28.96 9.87 -9.75
CA GLU A 165 -30.37 9.60 -9.99
C GLU A 165 -30.64 8.10 -10.08
N ASP A 166 -29.85 7.40 -10.89
CA ASP A 166 -29.97 5.97 -11.12
C ASP A 166 -29.68 5.19 -9.81
N ALA A 167 -28.69 5.64 -9.04
CA ALA A 167 -28.40 5.06 -7.74
C ALA A 167 -29.55 5.29 -6.75
N ALA A 168 -30.14 6.48 -6.73
CA ALA A 168 -31.29 6.79 -5.87
C ALA A 168 -32.50 5.92 -6.20
N GLU A 169 -32.79 5.73 -7.47
CA GLU A 169 -33.89 4.90 -7.98
C GLU A 169 -33.64 3.42 -7.67
N LYS A 170 -32.46 2.89 -8.07
CA LYS A 170 -32.10 1.48 -7.90
C LYS A 170 -32.17 1.00 -6.44
N PHE A 171 -31.71 1.84 -5.51
CA PHE A 171 -31.63 1.48 -4.10
C PHE A 171 -32.82 2.00 -3.26
N HIS A 172 -33.80 2.64 -3.90
CA HIS A 172 -34.98 3.24 -3.25
C HIS A 172 -34.59 4.18 -2.10
N ILE A 173 -33.70 5.11 -2.36
CA ILE A 173 -33.23 6.14 -1.40
C ILE A 173 -33.19 7.51 -2.08
N THR A 174 -33.08 8.56 -1.27
CA THR A 174 -32.94 9.91 -1.81
C THR A 174 -31.51 10.17 -2.31
N ARG A 175 -31.34 11.08 -3.27
CA ARG A 175 -30.03 11.56 -3.72
C ARG A 175 -29.16 12.06 -2.57
N ASN A 176 -29.80 12.72 -1.59
CA ASN A 176 -29.09 13.16 -0.39
C ASN A 176 -28.50 11.97 0.40
N ASN A 177 -29.26 10.88 0.54
CA ASN A 177 -28.75 9.67 1.19
C ASN A 177 -27.59 9.03 0.40
N VAL A 178 -27.66 8.99 -0.93
CA VAL A 178 -26.53 8.53 -1.78
C VAL A 178 -25.27 9.36 -1.49
N SER A 179 -25.41 10.70 -1.48
CA SER A 179 -24.30 11.62 -1.19
C SER A 179 -23.75 11.46 0.22
N GLN A 180 -24.61 11.23 1.21
CA GLN A 180 -24.19 10.98 2.61
C GLN A 180 -23.42 9.66 2.74
N ILE A 181 -23.88 8.59 2.08
CA ILE A 181 -23.18 7.30 2.04
C ILE A 181 -21.79 7.47 1.43
N LYS A 182 -21.69 8.10 0.25
CA LYS A 182 -20.43 8.43 -0.40
C LYS A 182 -19.49 9.17 0.56
N THR A 183 -19.93 10.31 1.10
CA THR A 183 -19.11 11.13 1.98
C THR A 183 -18.63 10.39 3.22
N ARG A 184 -19.48 9.55 3.82
CA ARG A 184 -19.12 8.74 4.98
C ARG A 184 -18.04 7.71 4.65
N ILE A 185 -18.16 7.03 3.52
CA ILE A 185 -17.19 6.02 3.07
C ILE A 185 -15.87 6.71 2.70
N GLU A 186 -15.91 7.80 1.93
CA GLU A 186 -14.71 8.56 1.53
C GLU A 186 -13.95 9.12 2.75
N ARG A 187 -14.63 9.57 3.81
CA ARG A 187 -14.00 9.98 5.06
C ARG A 187 -13.24 8.83 5.73
N ARG A 188 -13.78 7.61 5.70
CA ARG A 188 -13.11 6.42 6.25
C ARG A 188 -11.89 6.05 5.40
N ILE A 189 -12.02 6.07 4.07
CA ILE A 189 -10.91 5.83 3.14
C ILE A 189 -9.78 6.85 3.39
N ALA A 190 -10.13 8.13 3.47
CA ALA A 190 -9.17 9.18 3.75
C ALA A 190 -8.50 9.04 5.14
N ALA A 191 -9.20 8.51 6.14
CA ALA A 191 -8.61 8.27 7.45
C ALA A 191 -7.53 7.18 7.38
N ILE A 192 -7.79 6.06 6.69
CA ILE A 192 -6.81 4.98 6.48
C ILE A 192 -5.65 5.47 5.62
N GLY A 193 -5.93 6.16 4.51
CA GLY A 193 -4.89 6.73 3.66
C GLY A 193 -3.96 7.67 4.43
N ARG A 194 -4.50 8.53 5.31
CA ARG A 194 -3.70 9.38 6.18
C ARG A 194 -2.92 8.61 7.23
N GLU A 195 -3.44 7.53 7.77
CA GLU A 195 -2.71 6.67 8.70
C GLU A 195 -1.47 6.07 8.03
N ILE A 196 -1.60 5.59 6.78
CA ILE A 196 -0.48 5.11 5.98
C ILE A 196 0.49 6.26 5.65
N ALA A 197 0.01 7.41 5.20
CA ALA A 197 0.83 8.56 4.85
C ALA A 197 1.55 9.16 6.08
N ALA A 198 0.84 9.34 7.19
CA ALA A 198 1.41 9.94 8.40
C ALA A 198 2.43 9.05 9.11
N SER A 199 2.51 7.74 8.77
CA SER A 199 3.53 6.86 9.35
C SER A 199 4.97 7.23 8.93
N VAL A 200 5.15 8.23 8.06
CA VAL A 200 6.43 8.53 7.40
C VAL A 200 6.81 10.00 7.34
N GLU A 201 5.90 10.94 7.49
CA GLU A 201 6.21 12.37 7.25
C GLU A 201 7.17 13.04 8.24
N ARG A 202 7.70 12.32 9.23
CA ARG A 202 8.65 12.89 10.22
C ARG A 202 9.71 11.86 10.64
N LEU A 203 10.60 11.53 9.74
CA LEU A 203 11.90 10.97 10.08
C LEU A 203 12.98 12.05 9.99
#